data_27c638bd1771d89af6fe260d31006bfd
#
_entry.id   27c638bd1771d89af6fe260d31006bfd
#
_cell.length_a   1.000
_cell.length_b   1.000
_cell.length_c   1.000
_cell.angle_alpha   90.00
_cell.angle_beta   90.00
_cell.angle_gamma   90.00
#
_symmetry.space_group_name_H-M   'P 1'
#
loop_
_entity.id
_entity.type
_entity.pdbx_description
1 polymer ?
#
loop_
_entity_poly.entity_id
_entity_poly.type
_entity_poly.pdbx_seq_one_letter_code
_entity_poly.pdbx_strand_id
1 'polypeptide(L)'
;MNLYRKEETEIMNSPDRKLILEDGSEYIGYHFGSQDERVCEIVFNTSMVGYQEILSDPSYTDQMVVMTYPLIGNYGITDEDFESKLLSIGGMIVRDYNDMPSNFRYTQTLSEVMEENHIPGIYGIDTRELTRSIRDLGSRRGIITDISTTLEEGLAKIKATPVPHDAVSRVSCHKKWYARTANHRFNVVAIDCGMKMNIVRSLNKYGCNVTIVPDDV
;
A
#
# COMPACT_ATOMS: atom_id res chain seq x y z
N MET A 1 6.21 42.57 8.10
CA MET A 1 6.91 41.33 7.66
C MET A 1 5.96 40.16 7.72
N ASN A 2 4.77 40.23 7.08
CA ASN A 2 3.73 39.20 7.15
C ASN A 2 2.80 39.15 5.92
N LEU A 3 3.14 39.83 4.83
CA LEU A 3 2.35 39.83 3.59
C LEU A 3 2.92 38.88 2.52
N TYR A 4 4.21 38.56 2.57
CA TYR A 4 4.86 37.66 1.61
C TYR A 4 4.65 36.16 1.91
N ARG A 5 4.18 35.79 3.12
CA ARG A 5 3.91 34.39 3.51
C ARG A 5 2.51 33.91 3.13
N LYS A 6 1.64 34.81 2.70
CA LYS A 6 0.27 34.45 2.31
C LYS A 6 0.11 34.11 0.83
N GLU A 7 1.02 34.60 -0.02
CA GLU A 7 0.97 34.33 -1.46
C GLU A 7 1.64 33.00 -1.85
N GLU A 8 2.56 32.46 -1.04
CA GLU A 8 3.15 31.14 -1.28
C GLU A 8 2.26 29.97 -0.82
N THR A 9 1.21 30.24 -0.04
CA THR A 9 0.29 29.19 0.46
C THR A 9 -0.97 29.07 -0.38
N GLU A 10 -1.15 29.89 -1.41
CA GLU A 10 -2.30 29.86 -2.32
C GLU A 10 -1.97 29.41 -3.75
N ILE A 11 -0.83 28.78 -3.99
CA ILE A 11 -0.75 27.81 -5.08
C ILE A 11 -1.40 26.54 -4.52
N MET A 12 -2.71 26.59 -4.35
CA MET A 12 -3.52 25.38 -4.17
C MET A 12 -3.30 24.57 -5.45
N ASN A 13 -2.49 23.52 -5.35
CA ASN A 13 -2.36 22.55 -6.42
C ASN A 13 -3.77 22.17 -6.84
N SER A 14 -4.11 22.44 -8.09
CA SER A 14 -5.34 21.87 -8.65
C SER A 14 -5.22 20.33 -8.57
N PRO A 15 -6.31 19.62 -8.32
CA PRO A 15 -6.29 18.16 -8.36
C PRO A 15 -5.66 17.67 -9.65
N ASP A 16 -4.80 16.69 -9.54
CA ASP A 16 -4.00 16.14 -10.65
C ASP A 16 -4.22 14.65 -10.86
N ARG A 17 -4.97 14.00 -9.97
CA ARG A 17 -5.27 12.58 -10.02
C ARG A 17 -6.76 12.30 -9.89
N LYS A 18 -7.17 11.18 -10.47
CA LYS A 18 -8.48 10.60 -10.23
C LYS A 18 -8.40 9.09 -10.01
N LEU A 19 -9.32 8.60 -9.23
CA LEU A 19 -9.63 7.19 -9.07
C LEU A 19 -10.92 6.92 -9.85
N ILE A 20 -10.88 5.98 -10.77
CA ILE A 20 -12.04 5.51 -11.53
C ILE A 20 -12.31 4.06 -11.12
N LEU A 21 -13.56 3.75 -10.75
CA LEU A 21 -13.98 2.40 -10.41
C LEU A 21 -14.67 1.74 -11.62
N GLU A 22 -14.68 0.42 -11.66
CA GLU A 22 -15.30 -0.34 -12.77
C GLU A 22 -16.84 -0.16 -12.86
N ASP A 23 -17.49 0.35 -11.80
CA ASP A 23 -18.90 0.71 -11.81
C ASP A 23 -19.18 2.11 -12.37
N GLY A 24 -18.13 2.85 -12.77
CA GLY A 24 -18.21 4.19 -13.31
C GLY A 24 -18.13 5.32 -12.26
N SER A 25 -17.94 5.00 -10.99
CA SER A 25 -17.70 6.01 -9.96
C SER A 25 -16.35 6.67 -10.15
N GLU A 26 -16.27 8.00 -9.99
CA GLU A 26 -15.04 8.78 -10.08
C GLU A 26 -14.79 9.55 -8.79
N TYR A 27 -13.54 9.57 -8.33
CA TYR A 27 -13.08 10.37 -7.20
C TYR A 27 -11.88 11.19 -7.64
N ILE A 28 -11.93 12.49 -7.40
CA ILE A 28 -10.87 13.44 -7.77
C ILE A 28 -10.03 13.74 -6.54
N GLY A 29 -8.71 13.76 -6.71
CA GLY A 29 -7.77 14.00 -5.63
C GLY A 29 -6.40 14.46 -6.13
N TYR A 30 -5.41 14.28 -5.29
CA TYR A 30 -4.04 14.70 -5.50
C TYR A 30 -3.11 13.50 -5.42
N HIS A 31 -2.00 13.53 -6.15
CA HIS A 31 -1.06 12.43 -6.10
C HIS A 31 -0.12 12.48 -4.87
N PHE A 32 0.31 11.31 -4.45
CA PHE A 32 1.52 11.08 -3.66
C PHE A 32 2.10 9.73 -4.08
N GLY A 33 3.39 9.50 -3.83
CA GLY A 33 4.10 8.35 -4.36
C GLY A 33 4.29 8.41 -5.87
N SER A 34 4.23 7.28 -6.56
CA SER A 34 4.48 7.20 -8.00
C SER A 34 3.34 7.79 -8.84
N GLN A 35 3.72 8.35 -9.98
CA GLN A 35 2.76 8.80 -11.00
C GLN A 35 2.26 7.67 -11.91
N ASP A 36 2.72 6.45 -11.70
CA ASP A 36 2.30 5.30 -12.49
C ASP A 36 0.78 5.07 -12.39
N GLU A 37 0.23 4.54 -13.46
CA GLU A 37 -1.15 4.06 -13.46
C GLU A 37 -1.18 2.58 -13.11
N ARG A 38 -2.09 2.18 -12.24
CA ARG A 38 -2.33 0.75 -11.94
C ARG A 38 -3.81 0.45 -11.88
N VAL A 39 -4.17 -0.71 -12.41
CA VAL A 39 -5.51 -1.29 -12.27
C VAL A 39 -5.43 -2.41 -11.26
N CYS A 40 -6.14 -2.25 -10.14
CA CYS A 40 -6.14 -3.22 -9.05
C CYS A 40 -7.53 -3.38 -8.45
N GLU A 41 -7.74 -4.45 -7.70
CA GLU A 41 -8.86 -4.57 -6.79
C GLU A 41 -8.71 -3.56 -5.64
N ILE A 42 -9.81 -2.94 -5.24
CA ILE A 42 -9.82 -1.95 -4.15
C ILE A 42 -10.41 -2.59 -2.90
N VAL A 43 -9.62 -2.57 -1.84
CA VAL A 43 -9.99 -3.05 -0.50
C VAL A 43 -9.80 -1.94 0.53
N PHE A 44 -10.26 -2.11 1.76
CA PHE A 44 -10.03 -1.12 2.81
C PHE A 44 -9.41 -1.74 4.05
N ASN A 45 -8.70 -0.92 4.81
CA ASN A 45 -8.15 -1.27 6.11
C ASN A 45 -8.60 -0.25 7.16
N THR A 46 -9.04 -0.74 8.32
CA THR A 46 -9.58 0.08 9.42
C THR A 46 -8.60 0.36 10.54
N SER A 47 -7.34 -0.05 10.41
CA SER A 47 -6.30 0.23 11.40
C SER A 47 -6.05 1.73 11.51
N MET A 48 -5.89 2.22 12.73
CA MET A 48 -5.56 3.63 13.00
C MET A 48 -4.08 3.95 12.82
N VAL A 49 -3.23 2.94 12.87
CA VAL A 49 -1.77 3.01 12.74
C VAL A 49 -1.28 1.83 11.93
N GLY A 50 -0.01 1.85 11.51
CA GLY A 50 0.60 0.71 10.84
C GLY A 50 0.48 0.79 9.31
N TYR A 51 0.45 1.98 8.72
CA TYR A 51 0.40 2.11 7.27
C TYR A 51 1.67 1.57 6.59
N GLN A 52 2.82 1.58 7.26
CA GLN A 52 4.05 0.98 6.76
C GLN A 52 3.95 -0.54 6.69
N GLU A 53 3.40 -1.16 7.74
CA GLU A 53 3.13 -2.60 7.77
C GLU A 53 2.14 -2.98 6.66
N ILE A 54 1.09 -2.17 6.44
CA ILE A 54 0.13 -2.39 5.35
C ILE A 54 0.80 -2.26 3.98
N LEU A 55 1.65 -1.23 3.79
CA LEU A 55 2.41 -1.01 2.56
C LEU A 55 3.28 -2.22 2.20
N SER A 56 3.88 -2.85 3.20
CA SER A 56 4.81 -3.96 3.06
C SER A 56 4.20 -5.36 3.28
N ASP A 57 2.88 -5.44 3.50
CA ASP A 57 2.17 -6.70 3.70
C ASP A 57 1.92 -7.42 2.36
N PRO A 58 2.54 -8.58 2.11
CA PRO A 58 2.30 -9.32 0.87
C PRO A 58 0.86 -9.75 0.65
N SER A 59 0.01 -9.73 1.69
CA SER A 59 -1.42 -10.03 1.57
C SER A 59 -2.18 -9.03 0.68
N TYR A 60 -1.63 -7.82 0.50
CA TYR A 60 -2.22 -6.78 -0.35
C TYR A 60 -1.61 -6.71 -1.76
N THR A 61 -0.92 -7.78 -2.18
CA THR A 61 -0.37 -7.87 -3.54
C THR A 61 -1.46 -7.62 -4.59
N ASP A 62 -1.20 -6.71 -5.52
CA ASP A 62 -2.13 -6.25 -6.56
C ASP A 62 -3.45 -5.64 -6.03
N GLN A 63 -3.48 -5.18 -4.79
CA GLN A 63 -4.64 -4.49 -4.24
C GLN A 63 -4.32 -3.03 -3.93
N MET A 64 -5.24 -2.13 -4.21
CA MET A 64 -5.23 -0.76 -3.70
C MET A 64 -5.92 -0.73 -2.36
N VAL A 65 -5.26 -0.19 -1.35
CA VAL A 65 -5.81 -0.15 0.01
C VAL A 65 -6.32 1.25 0.35
N VAL A 66 -7.60 1.32 0.66
CA VAL A 66 -8.23 2.51 1.24
C VAL A 66 -7.94 2.54 2.73
N MET A 67 -7.21 3.54 3.19
CA MET A 67 -6.99 3.78 4.60
C MET A 67 -8.17 4.54 5.19
N THR A 68 -8.89 3.92 6.13
CA THR A 68 -10.06 4.57 6.75
C THR A 68 -9.68 5.60 7.80
N TYR A 69 -8.50 5.46 8.41
CA TYR A 69 -7.95 6.50 9.28
C TYR A 69 -7.54 7.71 8.43
N PRO A 70 -8.00 8.92 8.78
CA PRO A 70 -7.91 10.06 7.87
C PRO A 70 -6.47 10.51 7.60
N LEU A 71 -5.60 10.55 8.60
CA LEU A 71 -4.26 11.13 8.49
C LEU A 71 -3.20 10.04 8.31
N ILE A 72 -2.54 10.03 7.14
CA ILE A 72 -1.49 9.07 6.77
C ILE A 72 -0.20 9.83 6.44
N GLY A 73 0.96 9.21 6.69
CA GLY A 73 2.29 9.76 6.44
C GLY A 73 2.94 10.47 7.65
N ASN A 74 2.18 10.71 8.70
CA ASN A 74 2.55 11.57 9.84
C ASN A 74 3.76 11.08 10.67
N TYR A 75 4.15 9.80 10.58
CA TYR A 75 5.35 9.30 11.28
C TYR A 75 6.45 8.79 10.33
N GLY A 76 6.25 8.87 9.02
CA GLY A 76 7.25 8.45 8.03
C GLY A 76 7.44 6.94 7.95
N ILE A 77 8.55 6.52 7.40
CA ILE A 77 8.95 5.13 7.22
C ILE A 77 10.22 4.87 8.06
N THR A 78 10.31 3.70 8.65
CA THR A 78 11.47 3.23 9.41
C THR A 78 11.97 1.91 8.84
N ASP A 79 13.27 1.63 8.93
CA ASP A 79 13.85 0.39 8.38
C ASP A 79 13.38 -0.88 9.10
N GLU A 80 12.89 -0.75 10.34
CA GLU A 80 12.60 -1.89 11.22
C GLU A 80 11.19 -2.46 11.07
N ASP A 81 10.23 -1.64 10.59
CA ASP A 81 8.80 -1.97 10.63
C ASP A 81 8.27 -2.56 9.32
N PHE A 82 9.15 -2.94 8.40
CA PHE A 82 8.75 -3.67 7.19
C PHE A 82 8.37 -5.12 7.49
N GLU A 83 7.23 -5.55 6.94
CA GLU A 83 6.75 -6.94 6.98
C GLU A 83 7.30 -7.79 5.85
N SER A 84 7.77 -7.19 4.78
CA SER A 84 8.43 -7.84 3.64
C SER A 84 9.49 -6.92 3.04
N LYS A 85 10.45 -7.52 2.34
CA LYS A 85 11.44 -6.79 1.54
C LYS A 85 10.86 -6.29 0.22
N LEU A 86 9.80 -6.92 -0.27
CA LEU A 86 9.10 -6.54 -1.50
C LEU A 86 7.84 -5.77 -1.12
N LEU A 87 7.65 -4.61 -1.74
CA LEU A 87 6.43 -3.83 -1.63
C LEU A 87 5.57 -4.17 -2.85
N SER A 88 4.52 -4.96 -2.63
CA SER A 88 3.69 -5.51 -3.71
C SER A 88 2.27 -4.95 -3.76
N ILE A 89 1.95 -4.02 -2.86
CA ILE A 89 0.68 -3.31 -2.84
C ILE A 89 0.43 -2.59 -4.18
N GLY A 90 -0.79 -2.61 -4.67
CA GLY A 90 -1.15 -1.99 -5.94
C GLY A 90 -1.28 -0.47 -5.89
N GLY A 91 -1.55 0.10 -4.72
CA GLY A 91 -1.69 1.53 -4.51
C GLY A 91 -2.28 1.86 -3.15
N MET A 92 -2.27 3.13 -2.77
CA MET A 92 -2.82 3.60 -1.50
C MET A 92 -3.77 4.78 -1.71
N ILE A 93 -4.93 4.71 -1.09
CA ILE A 93 -5.99 5.71 -1.18
C ILE A 93 -6.24 6.27 0.22
N VAL A 94 -6.05 7.57 0.39
CA VAL A 94 -6.11 8.21 1.70
C VAL A 94 -6.94 9.51 1.66
N ARG A 95 -7.42 9.95 2.81
CA ARG A 95 -8.13 11.22 2.93
C ARG A 95 -7.14 12.39 3.04
N ASP A 96 -6.29 12.35 4.04
CA ASP A 96 -5.32 13.41 4.33
C ASP A 96 -3.91 12.80 4.34
N TYR A 97 -3.03 13.33 3.51
CA TYR A 97 -1.65 12.92 3.45
C TYR A 97 -0.75 14.00 4.07
N ASN A 98 0.18 13.57 4.92
CA ASN A 98 1.18 14.45 5.52
C ASN A 98 2.58 13.97 5.13
N ASP A 99 3.33 14.81 4.40
CA ASP A 99 4.70 14.56 3.96
C ASP A 99 5.77 15.10 4.93
N MET A 100 5.36 15.61 6.10
CA MET A 100 6.25 16.12 7.13
C MET A 100 6.22 15.21 8.37
N PRO A 101 6.97 14.09 8.36
CA PRO A 101 6.96 13.16 9.47
C PRO A 101 7.50 13.77 10.75
N SER A 102 6.85 13.45 11.87
CA SER A 102 7.25 13.93 13.20
C SER A 102 8.04 12.90 14.02
N ASN A 103 8.21 11.67 13.53
CA ASN A 103 8.96 10.63 14.23
C ASN A 103 10.47 10.81 14.01
N PHE A 104 11.24 10.90 15.08
CA PHE A 104 12.70 11.06 15.01
C PHE A 104 13.46 9.87 14.37
N ARG A 105 12.81 8.72 14.20
CA ARG A 105 13.38 7.53 13.58
C ARG A 105 13.11 7.41 12.09
N TYR A 106 12.30 8.30 11.53
CA TYR A 106 11.98 8.17 10.12
C TYR A 106 13.24 8.32 9.26
N THR A 107 13.35 7.50 8.23
CA THR A 107 14.43 7.52 7.26
C THR A 107 13.99 8.11 5.93
N GLN A 108 12.73 7.89 5.57
CA GLN A 108 12.10 8.35 4.34
C GLN A 108 10.64 8.75 4.61
N THR A 109 10.08 9.57 3.73
CA THR A 109 8.64 9.81 3.71
C THR A 109 7.91 8.63 3.07
N LEU A 110 6.62 8.49 3.34
CA LEU A 110 5.80 7.48 2.68
C LEU A 110 5.78 7.66 1.16
N SER A 111 5.71 8.92 0.68
CA SER A 111 5.70 9.23 -0.75
C SER A 111 6.98 8.80 -1.45
N GLU A 112 8.16 9.10 -0.86
CA GLU A 112 9.46 8.68 -1.41
C GLU A 112 9.55 7.17 -1.59
N VAL A 113 9.20 6.41 -0.56
CA VAL A 113 9.22 4.94 -0.63
C VAL A 113 8.25 4.40 -1.68
N MET A 114 7.05 4.99 -1.77
CA MET A 114 6.08 4.60 -2.80
C MET A 114 6.54 4.95 -4.20
N GLU A 115 7.18 6.10 -4.41
CA GLU A 115 7.74 6.53 -5.69
C GLU A 115 8.86 5.58 -6.15
N GLU A 116 9.82 5.28 -5.27
CA GLU A 116 10.93 4.35 -5.55
C GLU A 116 10.46 2.94 -5.92
N ASN A 117 9.30 2.52 -5.42
CA ASN A 117 8.71 1.21 -5.67
C ASN A 117 7.58 1.23 -6.71
N HIS A 118 7.42 2.33 -7.44
CA HIS A 118 6.39 2.48 -8.49
C HIS A 118 4.96 2.24 -7.96
N ILE A 119 4.66 2.65 -6.73
CA ILE A 119 3.36 2.49 -6.10
C ILE A 119 2.59 3.82 -6.17
N PRO A 120 1.48 3.88 -6.91
CA PRO A 120 0.67 5.08 -6.99
C PRO A 120 -0.12 5.33 -5.70
N GLY A 121 -0.29 6.60 -5.36
CA GLY A 121 -1.13 7.04 -4.27
C GLY A 121 -2.05 8.19 -4.69
N ILE A 122 -3.20 8.29 -4.04
CA ILE A 122 -4.13 9.40 -4.20
C ILE A 122 -4.67 9.84 -2.84
N TYR A 123 -4.67 11.15 -2.59
CA TYR A 123 -5.25 11.72 -1.37
C TYR A 123 -6.31 12.79 -1.70
N GLY A 124 -7.03 13.24 -0.67
CA GLY A 124 -8.15 14.17 -0.84
C GLY A 124 -9.47 13.46 -1.12
N ILE A 125 -9.51 12.13 -1.05
CA ILE A 125 -10.67 11.29 -1.35
C ILE A 125 -11.60 11.18 -0.12
N ASP A 126 -12.91 11.13 -0.34
CA ASP A 126 -13.84 10.71 0.71
C ASP A 126 -13.73 9.20 0.96
N THR A 127 -12.71 8.83 1.74
CA THR A 127 -12.44 7.44 2.10
C THR A 127 -13.58 6.79 2.90
N ARG A 128 -14.40 7.59 3.57
CA ARG A 128 -15.56 7.09 4.32
C ARG A 128 -16.67 6.64 3.38
N GLU A 129 -16.98 7.43 2.35
CA GLU A 129 -17.95 7.08 1.32
C GLU A 129 -17.48 5.84 0.57
N LEU A 130 -16.24 5.85 0.08
CA LEU A 130 -15.64 4.74 -0.66
C LEU A 130 -15.63 3.44 0.16
N THR A 131 -15.25 3.51 1.45
CA THR A 131 -15.27 2.34 2.35
C THR A 131 -16.67 1.77 2.52
N ARG A 132 -17.70 2.62 2.67
CA ARG A 132 -19.09 2.16 2.76
C ARG A 132 -19.54 1.50 1.47
N SER A 133 -19.17 2.07 0.33
CA SER A 133 -19.47 1.51 -0.99
C SER A 133 -18.85 0.11 -1.15
N ILE A 134 -17.58 -0.06 -0.77
CA ILE A 134 -16.91 -1.38 -0.82
C ILE A 134 -17.55 -2.37 0.14
N ARG A 135 -17.89 -1.94 1.35
CA ARG A 135 -18.54 -2.80 2.36
C ARG A 135 -19.91 -3.30 1.90
N ASP A 136 -20.69 -2.43 1.31
CA ASP A 136 -22.12 -2.69 0.99
C ASP A 136 -22.29 -3.39 -0.38
N LEU A 137 -21.40 -3.11 -1.34
CA LEU A 137 -21.47 -3.60 -2.72
C LEU A 137 -20.37 -4.60 -3.10
N GLY A 138 -19.41 -4.83 -2.21
CA GLY A 138 -18.23 -5.67 -2.48
C GLY A 138 -17.03 -4.91 -3.01
N SER A 139 -15.87 -5.58 -3.03
CA SER A 139 -14.65 -5.07 -3.67
C SER A 139 -14.83 -4.97 -5.19
N ARG A 140 -14.16 -4.01 -5.79
CA ARG A 140 -14.22 -3.72 -7.22
C ARG A 140 -12.85 -3.33 -7.72
N ARG A 141 -12.64 -3.50 -9.01
CA ARG A 141 -11.42 -2.96 -9.63
C ARG A 141 -11.55 -1.47 -9.86
N GLY A 142 -10.44 -0.80 -9.77
CA GLY A 142 -10.31 0.60 -10.11
C GLY A 142 -8.93 0.92 -10.67
N ILE A 143 -8.78 2.14 -11.16
CA ILE A 143 -7.53 2.68 -11.67
C ILE A 143 -7.25 4.04 -11.02
N ILE A 144 -6.04 4.23 -10.49
CA ILE A 144 -5.51 5.56 -10.19
C ILE A 144 -4.83 6.06 -11.47
N THR A 145 -5.26 7.21 -11.98
CA THR A 145 -4.83 7.74 -13.27
C THR A 145 -4.72 9.28 -13.23
N ASP A 146 -4.20 9.87 -14.28
CA ASP A 146 -4.13 11.32 -14.45
C ASP A 146 -5.53 11.94 -14.51
N ILE A 147 -5.65 13.18 -14.03
CA ILE A 147 -6.93 13.92 -14.01
C ILE A 147 -7.55 14.10 -15.40
N SER A 148 -6.72 14.16 -16.44
CA SER A 148 -7.17 14.33 -17.83
C SER A 148 -7.78 13.07 -18.44
N THR A 149 -7.56 11.88 -17.85
CA THR A 149 -8.11 10.61 -18.34
C THR A 149 -9.64 10.66 -18.27
N THR A 150 -10.31 10.42 -19.37
CA THR A 150 -11.77 10.35 -19.40
C THR A 150 -12.30 9.09 -18.72
N LEU A 151 -13.56 9.12 -18.29
CA LEU A 151 -14.22 7.95 -17.71
C LEU A 151 -14.17 6.74 -18.67
N GLU A 152 -14.44 6.99 -19.95
CA GLU A 152 -14.46 5.94 -20.98
C GLU A 152 -13.09 5.28 -21.15
N GLU A 153 -12.01 6.09 -21.18
CA GLU A 153 -10.63 5.59 -21.25
C GLU A 153 -10.25 4.78 -20.00
N GLY A 154 -10.61 5.27 -18.80
CA GLY A 154 -10.37 4.56 -17.55
C GLY A 154 -11.07 3.21 -17.50
N LEU A 155 -12.35 3.16 -17.86
CA LEU A 155 -13.13 1.91 -17.92
C LEU A 155 -12.56 0.94 -18.99
N ALA A 156 -12.11 1.47 -20.13
CA ALA A 156 -11.45 0.65 -21.15
C ALA A 156 -10.14 0.03 -20.63
N LYS A 157 -9.31 0.80 -19.90
CA LYS A 157 -8.06 0.31 -19.27
C LYS A 157 -8.37 -0.77 -18.21
N ILE A 158 -9.37 -0.56 -17.37
CA ILE A 158 -9.78 -1.54 -16.35
C ILE A 158 -10.20 -2.85 -17.01
N LYS A 159 -11.02 -2.76 -18.07
CA LYS A 159 -11.51 -3.93 -18.80
C LYS A 159 -10.41 -4.68 -19.55
N ALA A 160 -9.44 -3.95 -20.10
CA ALA A 160 -8.31 -4.54 -20.87
C ALA A 160 -7.26 -5.21 -19.96
N THR A 161 -7.18 -4.82 -18.69
CA THR A 161 -6.18 -5.34 -17.75
C THR A 161 -6.64 -6.71 -17.21
N PRO A 162 -5.87 -7.79 -17.43
CA PRO A 162 -6.19 -9.10 -16.87
C PRO A 162 -6.07 -9.10 -15.33
N VAL A 163 -6.83 -9.96 -14.67
CA VAL A 163 -6.67 -10.20 -13.23
C VAL A 163 -5.43 -11.07 -13.03
N PRO A 164 -4.45 -10.66 -12.20
CA PRO A 164 -3.28 -11.48 -11.91
C PRO A 164 -3.65 -12.77 -11.17
N HIS A 165 -2.97 -13.88 -11.50
CA HIS A 165 -3.16 -15.18 -10.83
C HIS A 165 -1.85 -15.76 -10.28
N ASP A 166 -0.78 -15.00 -10.31
CA ASP A 166 0.59 -15.40 -9.96
C ASP A 166 1.12 -14.69 -8.69
N ALA A 167 0.24 -14.11 -7.88
CA ALA A 167 0.61 -13.32 -6.72
C ALA A 167 1.53 -14.06 -5.75
N VAL A 168 1.26 -15.35 -5.48
CA VAL A 168 2.07 -16.15 -4.55
C VAL A 168 3.50 -16.29 -5.04
N SER A 169 3.72 -16.69 -6.30
CA SER A 169 5.07 -16.87 -6.84
C SER A 169 5.88 -15.59 -6.91
N ARG A 170 5.22 -14.43 -7.04
CA ARG A 170 5.89 -13.11 -7.03
C ARG A 170 6.33 -12.63 -5.65
N VAL A 171 5.67 -13.09 -4.58
CA VAL A 171 5.99 -12.69 -3.20
C VAL A 171 6.72 -13.75 -2.41
N SER A 172 6.80 -14.98 -2.92
CA SER A 172 7.55 -16.07 -2.33
C SER A 172 9.08 -15.81 -2.39
N CYS A 173 9.82 -16.34 -1.45
CA CYS A 173 11.28 -16.27 -1.48
C CYS A 173 11.84 -17.17 -2.60
N HIS A 174 12.87 -16.70 -3.30
CA HIS A 174 13.53 -17.48 -4.37
C HIS A 174 14.50 -18.55 -3.85
N LYS A 175 14.90 -18.47 -2.58
CA LYS A 175 15.84 -19.40 -1.95
C LYS A 175 15.45 -19.64 -0.52
N LYS A 176 15.61 -20.89 -0.06
CA LYS A 176 15.42 -21.19 1.35
C LYS A 176 16.34 -20.36 2.23
N TRP A 177 15.83 -19.93 3.35
CA TRP A 177 16.58 -19.21 4.37
C TRP A 177 16.17 -19.66 5.78
N TYR A 178 16.91 -19.21 6.78
CA TYR A 178 16.78 -19.71 8.14
C TYR A 178 16.65 -18.55 9.13
N ALA A 179 15.65 -18.62 9.99
CA ALA A 179 15.54 -17.78 11.16
C ALA A 179 15.77 -18.65 12.41
N ARG A 180 16.88 -18.40 13.08
CA ARG A 180 17.28 -19.18 14.26
C ARG A 180 17.07 -18.39 15.54
N THR A 181 16.78 -19.10 16.63
CA THR A 181 16.66 -18.53 17.97
C THR A 181 17.56 -19.29 18.94
N ALA A 182 18.04 -18.59 19.97
CA ALA A 182 18.74 -19.24 21.07
C ALA A 182 17.80 -20.17 21.84
N ASN A 183 18.31 -21.30 22.33
CA ASN A 183 17.54 -22.26 23.14
C ASN A 183 16.26 -22.74 22.46
N HIS A 184 16.34 -23.05 21.17
CA HIS A 184 15.20 -23.54 20.41
C HIS A 184 14.65 -24.86 20.99
N ARG A 185 13.33 -25.01 20.94
CA ARG A 185 12.60 -26.22 21.35
C ARG A 185 11.99 -26.97 20.17
N PHE A 186 11.73 -26.25 19.08
CA PHE A 186 11.08 -26.79 17.90
C PHE A 186 11.83 -26.39 16.63
N ASN A 187 11.76 -27.24 15.60
CA ASN A 187 12.16 -26.93 14.25
C ASN A 187 10.89 -26.92 13.37
N VAL A 188 10.67 -25.81 12.69
CA VAL A 188 9.48 -25.56 11.85
C VAL A 188 9.96 -25.33 10.43
N VAL A 189 9.30 -25.94 9.46
CA VAL A 189 9.42 -25.60 8.04
C VAL A 189 8.18 -24.78 7.67
N ALA A 190 8.41 -23.62 7.08
CA ALA A 190 7.35 -22.73 6.62
C ALA A 190 7.47 -22.53 5.12
N ILE A 191 6.39 -22.82 4.38
CA ILE A 191 6.30 -22.54 2.96
C ILE A 191 5.95 -21.05 2.80
N ASP A 192 6.75 -20.32 2.02
CA ASP A 192 6.57 -18.89 1.82
C ASP A 192 5.58 -18.61 0.68
N CYS A 193 4.37 -18.32 1.06
CA CYS A 193 3.31 -17.83 0.16
C CYS A 193 3.05 -16.33 0.35
N GLY A 194 4.08 -15.55 0.67
CA GLY A 194 3.96 -14.15 1.07
C GLY A 194 3.91 -13.99 2.59
N MET A 195 4.93 -14.52 3.27
CA MET A 195 4.97 -14.55 4.73
C MET A 195 5.41 -13.20 5.31
N LYS A 196 4.65 -12.69 6.28
CA LYS A 196 5.05 -11.52 7.06
C LYS A 196 6.21 -11.85 7.99
N MET A 197 7.17 -10.93 8.08
CA MET A 197 8.32 -11.08 8.99
C MET A 197 7.91 -11.24 10.46
N ASN A 198 6.79 -10.63 10.87
CA ASN A 198 6.29 -10.80 12.23
C ASN A 198 5.82 -12.23 12.55
N ILE A 199 5.41 -13.01 11.57
CA ILE A 199 5.12 -14.44 11.77
C ILE A 199 6.41 -15.16 12.17
N VAL A 200 7.50 -14.92 11.44
CA VAL A 200 8.81 -15.52 11.72
C VAL A 200 9.36 -15.06 13.08
N ARG A 201 9.28 -13.74 13.35
CA ARG A 201 9.69 -13.17 14.65
C ARG A 201 8.90 -13.80 15.82
N SER A 202 7.60 -14.00 15.64
CA SER A 202 6.73 -14.63 16.64
C SER A 202 7.11 -16.09 16.88
N LEU A 203 7.34 -16.88 15.83
CA LEU A 203 7.80 -18.26 15.95
C LEU A 203 9.14 -18.34 16.69
N ASN A 204 10.09 -17.48 16.35
CA ASN A 204 11.37 -17.41 17.07
C ASN A 204 11.17 -17.07 18.56
N LYS A 205 10.28 -16.13 18.89
CA LYS A 205 9.96 -15.75 20.27
C LYS A 205 9.43 -16.94 21.08
N TYR A 206 8.69 -17.85 20.43
CA TYR A 206 8.18 -19.08 21.07
C TYR A 206 9.18 -20.25 21.01
N GLY A 207 10.42 -20.01 20.63
CA GLY A 207 11.52 -21.00 20.63
C GLY A 207 11.51 -21.92 19.42
N CYS A 208 11.02 -21.48 18.28
CA CYS A 208 11.09 -22.23 17.04
C CYS A 208 12.29 -21.77 16.20
N ASN A 209 13.13 -22.67 15.76
CA ASN A 209 13.95 -22.45 14.57
C ASN A 209 13.05 -22.59 13.35
N VAL A 210 13.07 -21.61 12.45
CA VAL A 210 12.23 -21.62 11.26
C VAL A 210 13.12 -21.78 10.02
N THR A 211 12.79 -22.75 9.19
CA THR A 211 13.33 -22.90 7.83
C THR A 211 12.24 -22.44 6.87
N ILE A 212 12.49 -21.36 6.17
CA ILE A 212 11.56 -20.82 5.18
C ILE A 212 11.96 -21.34 3.80
N VAL A 213 11.00 -21.86 3.06
CA VAL A 213 11.19 -22.46 1.73
C VAL A 213 10.25 -21.79 0.73
N PRO A 214 10.63 -21.73 -0.56
CA PRO A 214 9.74 -21.23 -1.62
C PRO A 214 8.42 -21.98 -1.72
N ASP A 215 7.46 -21.41 -2.47
CA ASP A 215 6.13 -21.96 -2.71
C ASP A 215 6.14 -23.20 -3.64
N ASP A 216 7.20 -23.38 -4.42
CA ASP A 216 7.36 -24.42 -5.46
C ASP A 216 8.22 -25.63 -5.02
N VAL A 217 8.41 -25.86 -3.72
CA VAL A 217 9.20 -27.00 -3.19
C VAL A 217 8.40 -28.28 -3.07
#